data_5388a72a0945277e440f81f52b6d1b28
#
_entry.id   5388a72a0945277e440f81f52b6d1b28
#
_cell.length_a   1.000
_cell.length_b   1.000
_cell.length_c   1.000
_cell.angle_alpha   90.00
_cell.angle_beta   90.00
_cell.angle_gamma   90.00
#
_symmetry.space_group_name_H-M   'P 1'
#
loop_
_entity.id
_entity.type
_entity.pdbx_description
1 polymer ?
#
loop_
_entity_poly.entity_id
_entity_poly.type
_entity_poly.pdbx_seq_one_letter_code
_entity_poly.pdbx_strand_id
1 'polypeptide(L)'
;MRLLLLSKGMKVNTELANALDRYVSAIRSSYTGNLTFDVGVEFGRKYAKVVNISYGGGRSVHAFVDMKTGDVYMPATWNAPAKHVRYNLLNNFPTNITWSGGYLYLR
;
A
#
# COMPACT_ATOMS: atom_id res chain seq x y z
N MET A 1 5.14 -14.10 5.08
CA MET A 1 4.90 -14.26 4.46
C MET A 1 5.38 -14.46 3.51
N ARG A 2 5.29 -14.65 2.92
CA ARG A 2 5.76 -14.84 2.11
C ARG A 2 5.44 -14.69 1.04
N LEU A 3 5.28 -14.23 0.55
CA LEU A 3 4.87 -13.90 -0.43
C LEU A 3 5.61 -14.28 -1.38
N LEU A 4 6.06 -14.39 -1.40
CA LEU A 4 6.67 -14.60 -2.17
C LEU A 4 6.54 -15.37 -3.01
N LEU A 5 6.10 -15.69 -3.14
CA LEU A 5 5.96 -16.41 -3.84
C LEU A 5 6.00 -16.21 -4.86
N LEU A 6 6.30 -15.94 -5.13
CA LEU A 6 6.36 -15.53 -5.99
C LEU A 6 6.32 -16.19 -7.05
N SER A 7 6.07 -16.01 -7.73
CA SER A 7 5.81 -16.60 -8.81
C SER A 7 6.94 -16.90 -9.61
N LYS A 8 6.97 -17.80 -10.41
CA LYS A 8 8.03 -18.12 -11.07
C LYS A 8 8.37 -17.23 -12.09
N GLY A 9 9.47 -16.94 -12.39
CA GLY A 9 9.88 -16.01 -13.38
C GLY A 9 9.86 -14.59 -12.93
N MET A 10 9.30 -14.33 -11.75
CA MET A 10 9.30 -13.03 -11.24
C MET A 10 10.46 -12.82 -10.37
N LYS A 11 11.10 -11.70 -10.54
CA LYS A 11 12.11 -11.34 -9.65
C LYS A 11 11.48 -10.59 -8.55
N VAL A 12 11.53 -11.11 -7.36
CA VAL A 12 10.95 -10.45 -6.21
C VAL A 12 12.06 -9.79 -5.44
N ASN A 13 11.94 -8.51 -5.25
CA ASN A 13 12.86 -7.76 -4.41
C ASN A 13 12.42 -7.99 -2.97
N THR A 14 13.18 -8.81 -2.25
CA THR A 14 12.84 -9.17 -0.88
C THR A 14 12.75 -7.95 0.03
N GLU A 15 13.65 -7.01 -0.18
CA GLU A 15 13.66 -5.79 0.60
C GLU A 15 12.37 -5.00 0.39
N LEU A 16 11.92 -4.90 -0.85
CA LEU A 16 10.69 -4.19 -1.15
C LEU A 16 9.47 -4.95 -0.61
N ALA A 17 9.48 -6.27 -0.71
CA ALA A 17 8.38 -7.06 -0.18
C ALA A 17 8.26 -6.87 1.33
N ASN A 18 9.39 -6.84 2.04
CA ASN A 18 9.38 -6.59 3.48
C ASN A 18 8.91 -5.18 3.80
N ALA A 19 9.32 -4.22 2.99
CA ALA A 19 8.90 -2.84 3.19
C ALA A 19 7.40 -2.69 2.97
N LEU A 20 6.85 -3.40 1.98
CA LEU A 20 5.42 -3.38 1.74
C LEU A 20 4.67 -3.97 2.93
N ASP A 21 5.16 -5.06 3.51
CA ASP A 21 4.53 -5.65 4.69
C ASP A 21 4.54 -4.66 5.85
N ARG A 22 5.65 -3.96 6.06
CA ARG A 22 5.72 -2.95 7.11
C ARG A 22 4.74 -1.83 6.86
N TYR A 23 4.60 -1.43 5.60
CA TYR A 23 3.70 -0.35 5.23
C TYR A 23 2.25 -0.75 5.53
N VAL A 24 1.85 -1.94 5.09
CA VAL A 24 0.49 -2.44 5.31
C VAL A 24 0.22 -2.58 6.80
N SER A 25 1.17 -3.10 7.56
CA SER A 25 1.03 -3.24 9.01
C SER A 25 0.87 -1.90 9.69
N ALA A 26 1.61 -0.90 9.24
CA ALA A 26 1.53 0.43 9.82
C ALA A 26 0.16 1.06 9.57
N ILE A 27 -0.37 0.88 8.36
CA ILE A 27 -1.71 1.38 8.06
C ILE A 27 -2.75 0.70 8.96
N ARG A 28 -2.66 -0.62 9.06
CA ARG A 28 -3.60 -1.38 9.87
C ARG A 28 -3.53 -0.96 11.33
N SER A 29 -2.32 -0.80 11.84
CA SER A 29 -2.11 -0.43 13.24
C SER A 29 -2.52 0.98 13.56
N SER A 30 -2.61 1.85 12.56
CA SER A 30 -2.98 3.24 12.80
C SER A 30 -4.48 3.39 13.07
N TYR A 31 -5.27 2.38 12.75
CA TYR A 31 -6.72 2.47 12.96
C TYR A 31 -7.04 2.25 14.44
N THR A 32 -7.76 3.19 15.02
CA THR A 32 -8.11 3.12 16.44
C THR A 32 -9.60 3.07 16.69
N GLY A 33 -10.38 2.88 15.63
CA GLY A 33 -11.83 2.83 15.78
C GLY A 33 -12.30 1.53 16.42
N ASN A 34 -13.58 1.48 16.73
CA ASN A 34 -14.20 0.32 17.35
C ASN A 34 -14.73 -0.69 16.35
N LEU A 35 -14.80 -0.33 15.08
CA LEU A 35 -15.34 -1.20 14.07
C LEU A 35 -14.24 -2.00 13.40
N THR A 36 -14.60 -3.07 12.74
CA THR A 36 -13.65 -3.90 12.01
C THR A 36 -12.98 -3.12 10.89
N PHE A 37 -11.67 -3.24 10.80
CA PHE A 37 -10.89 -2.60 9.76
C PHE A 37 -9.71 -3.49 9.40
N ASP A 38 -9.46 -3.63 8.14
CA ASP A 38 -8.30 -4.40 7.69
C ASP A 38 -7.71 -3.74 6.45
N VAL A 39 -6.55 -4.22 6.06
CA VAL A 39 -5.85 -3.72 4.89
C VAL A 39 -5.38 -4.92 4.09
N GLY A 40 -5.72 -4.94 2.82
CA GLY A 40 -5.29 -5.99 1.93
C GLY A 40 -4.45 -5.44 0.80
N VAL A 41 -3.86 -6.34 0.02
CA VAL A 41 -3.06 -5.98 -1.13
C VAL A 41 -3.50 -6.80 -2.32
N GLU A 42 -3.72 -6.13 -3.44
CA GLU A 42 -4.01 -6.80 -4.70
C GLU A 42 -2.87 -6.50 -5.65
N PHE A 43 -2.18 -7.53 -6.10
CA PHE A 43 -1.04 -7.34 -6.97
C PHE A 43 -1.49 -7.31 -8.42
N GLY A 44 -1.12 -6.23 -9.10
CA GLY A 44 -1.34 -6.11 -10.52
C GLY A 44 -0.02 -6.27 -11.25
N ARG A 45 -0.04 -5.90 -12.51
CA ARG A 45 1.14 -6.08 -13.34
C ARG A 45 2.26 -5.14 -12.95
N LYS A 46 1.93 -3.92 -12.61
CA LYS A 46 2.92 -2.92 -12.26
C LYS A 46 2.82 -2.49 -10.80
N TYR A 47 1.61 -2.41 -10.30
CA TYR A 47 1.37 -1.86 -8.96
C TYR A 47 0.80 -2.88 -8.02
N ALA A 48 1.16 -2.74 -6.76
CA ALA A 48 0.43 -3.37 -5.67
C ALA A 48 -0.60 -2.34 -5.21
N LYS A 49 -1.86 -2.72 -5.22
CA LYS A 49 -2.95 -1.85 -4.79
C LYS A 49 -3.22 -2.15 -3.32
N VAL A 50 -3.01 -1.17 -2.47
CA VAL A 50 -3.24 -1.31 -1.04
C VAL A 50 -4.68 -0.88 -0.77
N VAL A 51 -5.48 -1.78 -0.22
CA VAL A 51 -6.92 -1.60 -0.11
C VAL A 51 -7.35 -1.58 1.34
N ASN A 52 -8.06 -0.54 1.72
CA ASN A 52 -8.68 -0.47 3.03
C ASN A 52 -10.01 -1.23 2.96
N ILE A 53 -10.25 -2.07 3.96
CA ILE A 53 -11.47 -2.87 4.05
C ILE A 53 -12.14 -2.50 5.36
N SER A 54 -13.27 -1.82 5.25
CA SER A 54 -13.93 -1.31 6.44
C SER A 54 -15.10 -2.19 6.85
N TYR A 55 -15.65 -1.87 8.02
CA TYR A 55 -16.80 -2.58 8.56
C TYR A 55 -17.90 -2.61 7.50
N GLY A 56 -18.52 -3.76 7.36
CA GLY A 56 -19.57 -3.92 6.37
C GLY A 56 -19.06 -4.31 5.00
N GLY A 57 -17.74 -4.44 4.85
CA GLY A 57 -17.16 -4.89 3.59
C GLY A 57 -16.86 -3.80 2.60
N GLY A 58 -17.00 -2.54 3.02
CA GLY A 58 -16.64 -1.43 2.13
C GLY A 58 -15.16 -1.44 1.83
N ARG A 59 -14.79 -1.19 0.58
CA ARG A 59 -13.41 -1.23 0.15
C ARG A 59 -13.03 0.07 -0.56
N SER A 60 -11.85 0.55 -0.27
CA SER A 60 -11.34 1.73 -0.94
C SER A 60 -9.84 1.59 -1.12
N VAL A 61 -9.31 2.21 -2.15
CA VAL A 61 -7.87 2.15 -2.39
C VAL A 61 -7.18 3.13 -1.48
N HIS A 62 -6.21 2.64 -0.73
CA HIS A 62 -5.40 3.48 0.13
C HIS A 62 -4.24 4.08 -0.68
N ALA A 63 -3.56 3.24 -1.44
CA ALA A 63 -2.38 3.67 -2.19
C ALA A 63 -2.06 2.66 -3.28
N PHE A 64 -1.28 3.11 -4.25
CA PHE A 64 -0.65 2.23 -5.23
C PHE A 64 0.85 2.25 -4.98
N VAL A 65 1.48 1.10 -5.03
CA VAL A 65 2.93 0.97 -4.87
C VAL A 65 3.51 0.33 -6.12
N ASP A 66 4.46 1.03 -6.74
CA ASP A 66 5.16 0.47 -7.89
C ASP A 66 6.11 -0.61 -7.37
N MET A 67 5.89 -1.85 -7.77
CA MET A 67 6.65 -2.97 -7.24
C MET A 67 8.03 -3.12 -7.87
N LYS A 68 8.37 -2.24 -8.78
CA LYS A 68 9.70 -2.22 -9.34
C LYS A 68 10.58 -1.23 -8.60
N THR A 69 10.02 -0.10 -8.20
CA THR A 69 10.78 0.99 -7.61
C THR A 69 10.48 1.23 -6.14
N GLY A 70 9.32 0.82 -5.67
CA GLY A 70 8.88 1.13 -4.31
C GLY A 70 8.16 2.45 -4.19
N ASP A 71 7.95 3.14 -5.30
CA ASP A 71 7.26 4.43 -5.28
C ASP A 71 5.82 4.27 -4.83
N VAL A 72 5.37 5.16 -3.97
CA VAL A 72 4.02 5.16 -3.41
C VAL A 72 3.24 6.32 -3.99
N TYR A 73 2.06 6.02 -4.50
CA TYR A 73 1.18 7.01 -5.11
C TYR A 73 -0.16 7.04 -4.42
N MET A 74 -0.73 8.22 -4.34
CA MET A 74 -2.12 8.36 -3.94
C MET A 74 -3.01 7.83 -5.05
N PRO A 75 -4.18 7.25 -4.76
CA PRO A 75 -5.07 6.81 -5.82
C PRO A 75 -5.77 7.98 -6.47
N ALA A 76 -5.92 7.90 -7.78
CA ALA A 76 -6.79 8.82 -8.51
C ALA A 76 -8.16 8.18 -8.65
N THR A 77 -8.18 6.88 -8.97
CA THR A 77 -9.40 6.10 -9.08
C THR A 77 -9.13 4.72 -8.49
N TRP A 78 -10.14 3.87 -8.49
CA TRP A 78 -9.98 2.48 -8.05
C TRP A 78 -8.89 1.76 -8.86
N ASN A 79 -8.73 2.13 -10.11
CA ASN A 79 -7.83 1.41 -11.01
C ASN A 79 -6.53 2.12 -11.36
N ALA A 80 -6.35 3.33 -10.92
CA ALA A 80 -5.19 4.10 -11.38
C ALA A 80 -4.64 5.02 -10.31
N PRO A 81 -3.30 5.14 -10.25
CA PRO A 81 -2.68 6.08 -9.32
C PRO A 81 -2.78 7.50 -9.82
N ALA A 82 -2.74 8.44 -8.89
CA ALA A 82 -2.59 9.84 -9.22
C ALA A 82 -1.16 10.11 -9.63
N LYS A 83 -0.91 11.23 -10.27
CA LYS A 83 0.44 11.60 -10.66
C LYS A 83 1.28 11.91 -9.44
N HIS A 84 2.55 11.85 -9.62
CA HIS A 84 3.56 12.26 -8.62
C HIS A 84 3.72 11.28 -7.48
N VAL A 85 4.95 10.85 -7.32
CA VAL A 85 5.37 9.98 -6.23
C VAL A 85 5.21 10.73 -4.91
N ARG A 86 4.58 10.09 -3.93
CA ARG A 86 4.43 10.69 -2.61
C ARG A 86 5.54 10.27 -1.66
N TYR A 87 5.88 8.98 -1.71
CA TYR A 87 6.91 8.39 -0.86
C TYR A 87 7.56 7.25 -1.62
N ASN A 88 8.60 6.69 -1.05
CA ASN A 88 9.22 5.49 -1.61
C ASN A 88 9.53 4.56 -0.46
N LEU A 89 9.07 3.33 -0.54
CA LEU A 89 9.16 2.40 0.57
C LEU A 89 10.60 2.03 0.93
N LEU A 90 11.53 2.22 0.01
CA LEU A 90 12.93 1.88 0.27
C LEU A 90 13.78 3.08 0.68
N ASN A 91 13.46 4.25 0.15
CA ASN A 91 14.31 5.43 0.34
C ASN A 91 13.66 6.57 1.13
N ASN A 92 12.34 6.60 1.16
CA ASN A 92 11.62 7.67 1.83
C ASN A 92 10.31 7.09 2.37
N PHE A 93 10.48 6.18 3.31
CA PHE A 93 9.34 5.47 3.90
C PHE A 93 8.42 6.47 4.61
N PRO A 94 7.11 6.37 4.43
CA PRO A 94 6.19 7.33 5.06
C PRO A 94 6.29 7.26 6.57
N THR A 95 6.20 8.41 7.23
CA THR A 95 6.33 8.48 8.67
C THR A 95 5.05 8.86 9.40
N ASN A 96 4.13 9.50 8.72
CA ASN A 96 2.88 9.93 9.36
C ASN A 96 1.71 9.13 8.85
N ILE A 97 1.90 7.82 8.79
CA ILE A 97 0.90 6.93 8.21
C ILE A 97 -0.37 6.95 9.03
N THR A 98 -1.49 7.18 8.34
CA THR A 98 -2.81 7.09 8.94
C THR A 98 -3.69 6.24 8.03
N TRP A 99 -4.64 5.54 8.64
CA TRP A 99 -5.53 4.67 7.88
C TRP A 99 -6.37 5.45 6.86
N SER A 100 -6.61 6.72 7.09
CA SER A 100 -7.40 7.53 6.19
C SER A 100 -6.64 7.98 4.94
N GLY A 101 -5.32 7.89 4.96
CA GLY A 101 -4.52 8.25 3.79
C GLY A 101 -4.22 9.71 3.63
N GLY A 102 -4.53 10.54 4.63
CA GLY A 102 -4.31 11.98 4.52
C GLY A 102 -2.85 12.37 4.31
N TYR A 103 -1.92 11.55 4.78
CA TYR A 103 -0.50 11.83 4.62
C TYR A 103 -0.04 11.78 3.16
N LEU A 104 -0.88 11.23 2.27
CA LEU A 104 -0.50 11.10 0.86
C LEU A 104 -0.83 12.34 0.04
N TYR A 105 -1.55 13.29 0.59
CA TYR A 105 -1.85 14.50 -0.15
C TYR A 105 -0.61 15.38 -0.24
N LEU A 106 -0.39 15.96 -1.40
CA LEU A 106 0.69 16.93 -1.57
C LEU A 106 0.31 18.24 -0.90
N ARG A 107 1.31 18.94 -0.40
CA ARG A 107 1.08 20.21 0.25
C ARG A 107 1.53 21.36 -0.60
#